data_79e604c3ed60761ebc857a4cd75e80ee
#
_entry.id   79e604c3ed60761ebc857a4cd75e80ee
#
_cell.length_a   1.000
_cell.length_b   1.000
_cell.length_c   1.000
_cell.angle_alpha   90.00
_cell.angle_beta   90.00
_cell.angle_gamma   90.00
#
_symmetry.space_group_name_H-M   'P 1'
#
loop_
_entity.id
_entity.type
_entity.pdbx_description
1 polymer ?
#
loop_
_entity_poly.entity_id
_entity_poly.type
_entity_poly.pdbx_seq_one_letter_code
_entity_poly.pdbx_strand_id
1 'polypeptide(L)'
;MEKNFDINQQGYSIRCKLLINDNDKQTRTFDNVVIVTHGFGSHKDTAGTVHFAEHLTSKYKNYAVIAFDWPCHGADARKKLSIPECMTYLTLVVDYARTELQAQNIYNYSTSFGAYITLRYLIEQGNPFKKIALRSPGVNMYESMSNHVSDEGFAKLKKGKEIQV
;
A
#
# COMPACT_ATOMS: atom_id res chain seq x y z
N MET A 1 -18.90 2.88 3.78
CA MET A 1 -18.82 1.48 4.29
C MET A 1 -17.39 0.99 4.22
N GLU A 2 -16.95 0.27 5.25
CA GLU A 2 -15.64 -0.38 5.32
C GLU A 2 -15.81 -1.90 5.35
N LYS A 3 -14.94 -2.62 4.62
CA LYS A 3 -14.91 -4.08 4.60
C LYS A 3 -13.47 -4.56 4.65
N ASN A 4 -13.11 -5.33 5.66
CA ASN A 4 -11.83 -6.03 5.71
C ASN A 4 -11.90 -7.31 4.86
N PHE A 5 -10.80 -7.60 4.16
CA PHE A 5 -10.65 -8.81 3.35
C PHE A 5 -9.16 -9.15 3.18
N ASP A 6 -8.89 -10.35 2.72
CA ASP A 6 -7.53 -10.80 2.47
C ASP A 6 -7.36 -11.16 1.00
N ILE A 7 -6.23 -10.76 0.41
CA ILE A 7 -5.80 -11.26 -0.89
C ILE A 7 -4.91 -12.47 -0.63
N ASN A 8 -5.42 -13.65 -0.97
CA ASN A 8 -4.71 -14.92 -0.79
C ASN A 8 -4.22 -15.44 -2.14
N GLN A 9 -3.00 -15.08 -2.52
CA GLN A 9 -2.41 -15.46 -3.81
C GLN A 9 -0.89 -15.69 -3.67
N GLN A 10 -0.35 -16.60 -4.47
CA GLN A 10 1.09 -16.89 -4.58
C GLN A 10 1.76 -17.18 -3.20
N GLY A 11 1.02 -17.76 -2.25
CA GLY A 11 1.52 -18.03 -0.90
C GLY A 11 1.55 -16.82 0.03
N TYR A 12 0.99 -15.69 -0.38
CA TYR A 12 0.79 -14.49 0.43
C TYR A 12 -0.65 -14.39 0.91
N SER A 13 -0.83 -13.76 2.08
CA SER A 13 -2.13 -13.38 2.65
C SER A 13 -2.05 -11.91 3.05
N ILE A 14 -2.45 -11.02 2.16
CA ILE A 14 -2.33 -9.58 2.31
C ILE A 14 -3.58 -9.05 3.01
N ARG A 15 -3.41 -8.40 4.15
CA ARG A 15 -4.51 -7.79 4.92
C ARG A 15 -4.94 -6.49 4.27
N CYS A 16 -6.16 -6.46 3.76
CA CYS A 16 -6.70 -5.34 3.01
C CYS A 16 -7.97 -4.78 3.66
N LYS A 17 -8.26 -3.53 3.35
CA LYS A 17 -9.52 -2.85 3.64
C LYS A 17 -10.04 -2.21 2.36
N LEU A 18 -11.30 -2.48 2.04
CA LEU A 18 -12.06 -1.81 1.00
C LEU A 18 -12.95 -0.74 1.64
N LEU A 19 -12.84 0.49 1.16
CA LEU A 19 -13.69 1.61 1.59
C LEU A 19 -14.45 2.12 0.36
N ILE A 20 -15.78 2.17 0.50
CA ILE A 20 -16.70 2.56 -0.58
C ILE A 20 -17.81 3.46 -0.03
N ASN A 21 -18.52 4.15 -0.93
CA ASN A 21 -19.71 4.90 -0.53
C ASN A 21 -20.79 3.94 0.01
N ASP A 22 -21.57 4.40 0.97
CA ASP A 22 -22.68 3.61 1.53
C ASP A 22 -23.76 3.26 0.49
N ASN A 23 -23.93 4.10 -0.52
CA ASN A 23 -24.85 3.83 -1.63
C ASN A 23 -24.38 2.70 -2.56
N ASP A 24 -23.07 2.36 -2.50
CA ASP A 24 -22.43 1.35 -3.35
C ASP A 24 -22.26 -0.02 -2.64
N LYS A 25 -22.98 -0.25 -1.52
CA LYS A 25 -22.84 -1.49 -0.70
C LYS A 25 -23.05 -2.80 -1.47
N GLN A 26 -23.88 -2.77 -2.49
CA GLN A 26 -24.15 -3.94 -3.35
C GLN A 26 -23.29 -3.97 -4.60
N THR A 27 -22.54 -2.91 -4.89
CA THR A 27 -21.65 -2.81 -6.03
C THR A 27 -20.43 -3.68 -5.80
N ARG A 28 -20.10 -4.51 -6.79
CA ARG A 28 -18.91 -5.40 -6.74
C ARG A 28 -17.79 -4.91 -7.64
N THR A 29 -18.10 -4.04 -8.59
CA THR A 29 -17.16 -3.53 -9.58
C THR A 29 -17.09 -2.01 -9.53
N PHE A 30 -15.92 -1.43 -9.75
CA PHE A 30 -15.69 0.00 -9.67
C PHE A 30 -14.79 0.46 -10.82
N ASP A 31 -15.25 1.39 -11.63
CA ASP A 31 -14.42 1.93 -12.72
C ASP A 31 -13.12 2.57 -12.22
N ASN A 32 -13.16 3.11 -10.99
CA ASN A 32 -12.06 3.85 -10.41
C ASN A 32 -11.66 3.27 -9.05
N VAL A 33 -10.43 2.80 -8.95
CA VAL A 33 -9.88 2.29 -7.68
C VAL A 33 -8.65 3.09 -7.28
N VAL A 34 -8.63 3.58 -6.04
CA VAL A 34 -7.45 4.23 -5.46
C VAL A 34 -6.78 3.26 -4.50
N ILE A 35 -5.54 2.91 -4.77
CA ILE A 35 -4.71 2.12 -3.86
C ILE A 35 -3.97 3.08 -2.93
N VAL A 36 -4.20 2.91 -1.62
CA VAL A 36 -3.55 3.71 -0.57
C VAL A 36 -2.46 2.90 0.09
N THR A 37 -1.25 3.47 0.16
CA THR A 37 -0.11 2.84 0.81
C THR A 37 0.40 3.70 1.95
N HIS A 38 0.59 3.07 3.11
CA HIS A 38 1.03 3.73 4.34
C HIS A 38 2.57 3.82 4.46
N GLY A 39 3.04 4.62 5.40
CA GLY A 39 4.46 4.78 5.74
C GLY A 39 5.00 3.66 6.64
N PHE A 40 6.32 3.67 6.87
CA PHE A 40 6.98 2.76 7.81
C PHE A 40 6.41 2.91 9.23
N GLY A 41 6.23 1.81 9.94
CA GLY A 41 5.65 1.78 11.29
C GLY A 41 4.15 2.13 11.36
N SER A 42 3.48 2.24 10.22
CA SER A 42 2.05 2.57 10.12
C SER A 42 1.21 1.35 9.69
N HIS A 43 -0.06 1.54 9.35
CA HIS A 43 -0.98 0.47 8.94
C HIS A 43 -2.15 1.02 8.12
N LYS A 44 -2.93 0.12 7.48
CA LYS A 44 -4.08 0.46 6.63
C LYS A 44 -5.24 1.18 7.36
N ASP A 45 -5.34 1.00 8.68
CA ASP A 45 -6.46 1.49 9.50
C ASP A 45 -6.21 2.86 10.13
N THR A 46 -5.22 3.62 9.65
CA THR A 46 -4.97 4.96 10.19
C THR A 46 -6.13 5.91 9.92
N ALA A 47 -6.40 6.82 10.87
CA ALA A 47 -7.43 7.85 10.70
C ALA A 47 -7.24 8.66 9.40
N GLY A 48 -6.00 8.94 9.00
CA GLY A 48 -5.70 9.64 7.75
C GLY A 48 -6.13 8.85 6.51
N THR A 49 -5.93 7.53 6.49
CA THR A 49 -6.38 6.65 5.40
C THR A 49 -7.90 6.62 5.32
N VAL A 50 -8.57 6.41 6.47
CA VAL A 50 -10.03 6.35 6.54
C VAL A 50 -10.64 7.68 6.11
N HIS A 51 -10.19 8.79 6.67
CA HIS A 51 -10.69 10.13 6.33
C HIS A 51 -10.50 10.48 4.84
N PHE A 52 -9.34 10.17 4.26
CA PHE A 52 -9.11 10.34 2.83
C PHE A 52 -10.12 9.54 2.00
N ALA A 53 -10.32 8.26 2.34
CA ALA A 53 -11.22 7.39 1.62
C ALA A 53 -12.68 7.83 1.72
N GLU A 54 -13.14 8.20 2.92
CA GLU A 54 -14.48 8.73 3.15
C GLU A 54 -14.72 10.01 2.34
N HIS A 55 -13.77 10.96 2.38
CA HIS A 55 -13.88 12.19 1.61
C HIS A 55 -13.94 11.93 0.10
N LEU A 56 -13.09 11.03 -0.41
CA LEU A 56 -13.07 10.68 -1.83
C LEU A 56 -14.40 10.03 -2.26
N THR A 57 -14.83 8.97 -1.54
CA THR A 57 -16.00 8.17 -1.93
C THR A 57 -17.31 8.89 -1.68
N SER A 58 -17.38 9.86 -0.75
CA SER A 58 -18.56 10.71 -0.56
C SER A 58 -18.74 11.72 -1.71
N LYS A 59 -17.61 12.19 -2.27
CA LYS A 59 -17.61 13.23 -3.31
C LYS A 59 -17.76 12.66 -4.73
N TYR A 60 -17.18 11.49 -4.98
CA TYR A 60 -17.12 10.89 -6.32
C TYR A 60 -17.83 9.54 -6.34
N LYS A 61 -18.75 9.37 -7.30
CA LYS A 61 -19.43 8.09 -7.52
C LYS A 61 -18.52 7.10 -8.26
N ASN A 62 -18.77 5.81 -8.06
CA ASN A 62 -18.04 4.73 -8.72
C ASN A 62 -16.52 4.72 -8.42
N TYR A 63 -16.19 5.12 -7.18
CA TYR A 63 -14.84 5.04 -6.63
C TYR A 63 -14.80 4.06 -5.47
N ALA A 64 -13.78 3.21 -5.46
CA ALA A 64 -13.40 2.42 -4.30
C ALA A 64 -11.97 2.76 -3.87
N VAL A 65 -11.69 2.61 -2.59
CA VAL A 65 -10.35 2.75 -2.04
C VAL A 65 -9.93 1.41 -1.45
N ILE A 66 -8.76 0.91 -1.85
CA ILE A 66 -8.10 -0.24 -1.23
C ILE A 66 -6.93 0.28 -0.41
N ALA A 67 -6.93 0.02 0.90
CA ALA A 67 -5.76 0.16 1.75
C ALA A 67 -5.30 -1.23 2.19
N PHE A 68 -4.00 -1.44 2.35
CA PHE A 68 -3.46 -2.74 2.77
C PHE A 68 -2.25 -2.55 3.68
N ASP A 69 -1.94 -3.57 4.48
CA ASP A 69 -0.77 -3.57 5.34
C ASP A 69 0.44 -4.12 4.58
N TRP A 70 1.58 -3.42 4.67
CA TRP A 70 2.86 -3.93 4.20
C TRP A 70 3.32 -5.15 5.00
N PRO A 71 4.24 -5.99 4.49
CA PRO A 71 4.87 -7.04 5.30
C PRO A 71 5.37 -6.50 6.64
N CYS A 72 5.16 -7.19 7.74
CA CYS A 72 5.45 -6.83 9.13
C CYS A 72 4.69 -5.62 9.69
N HIS A 73 3.69 -5.08 9.02
CA HIS A 73 2.94 -3.91 9.49
C HIS A 73 1.48 -4.26 9.77
N GLY A 74 0.87 -3.51 10.69
CA GLY A 74 -0.54 -3.64 11.00
C GLY A 74 -0.94 -5.06 11.40
N ALA A 75 -1.86 -5.66 10.66
CA ALA A 75 -2.35 -7.02 10.88
C ALA A 75 -1.63 -8.08 10.02
N ASP A 76 -0.57 -7.71 9.28
CA ASP A 76 0.21 -8.65 8.48
C ASP A 76 0.95 -9.66 9.36
N ALA A 77 0.93 -10.93 8.97
CA ALA A 77 1.53 -12.02 9.74
C ALA A 77 3.04 -12.22 9.49
N ARG A 78 3.62 -11.52 8.53
CA ARG A 78 5.05 -11.60 8.22
C ARG A 78 5.88 -11.02 9.34
N LYS A 79 7.06 -11.61 9.57
CA LYS A 79 7.98 -11.17 10.62
C LYS A 79 9.17 -10.37 10.08
N LYS A 80 9.26 -10.25 8.76
CA LYS A 80 10.36 -9.58 8.08
C LYS A 80 9.83 -8.64 7.02
N LEU A 81 10.45 -7.47 6.92
CA LEU A 81 10.20 -6.51 5.85
C LEU A 81 11.28 -6.68 4.79
N SER A 82 10.88 -6.91 3.57
CA SER A 82 11.77 -6.88 2.42
C SER A 82 11.15 -6.10 1.26
N ILE A 83 11.98 -5.39 0.52
CA ILE A 83 11.52 -4.62 -0.64
C ILE A 83 10.89 -5.52 -1.71
N PRO A 84 11.48 -6.69 -2.07
CA PRO A 84 10.85 -7.60 -3.03
C PRO A 84 9.44 -8.03 -2.62
N GLU A 85 9.20 -8.33 -1.34
CA GLU A 85 7.87 -8.70 -0.86
C GLU A 85 6.89 -7.52 -0.93
N CYS A 86 7.33 -6.29 -0.59
CA CYS A 86 6.51 -5.10 -0.77
C CYS A 86 6.11 -4.90 -2.23
N MET A 87 7.02 -5.14 -3.16
CA MET A 87 6.74 -5.08 -4.60
C MET A 87 5.70 -6.12 -5.02
N THR A 88 5.86 -7.36 -4.53
CA THR A 88 4.87 -8.43 -4.76
C THR A 88 3.51 -8.07 -4.18
N TYR A 89 3.45 -7.54 -2.95
CA TYR A 89 2.19 -7.09 -2.36
C TYR A 89 1.49 -6.04 -3.23
N LEU A 90 2.23 -5.03 -3.68
CA LEU A 90 1.66 -3.98 -4.53
C LEU A 90 1.16 -4.54 -5.86
N THR A 91 1.91 -5.49 -6.48
CA THR A 91 1.47 -6.19 -7.69
C THR A 91 0.15 -6.90 -7.46
N LEU A 92 0.05 -7.73 -6.42
CA LEU A 92 -1.16 -8.49 -6.13
C LEU A 92 -2.38 -7.61 -5.81
N VAL A 93 -2.16 -6.46 -5.16
CA VAL A 93 -3.24 -5.49 -4.91
C VAL A 93 -3.68 -4.78 -6.20
N VAL A 94 -2.74 -4.44 -7.09
CA VAL A 94 -3.04 -3.89 -8.43
C VAL A 94 -3.83 -4.90 -9.25
N ASP A 95 -3.41 -6.17 -9.25
CA ASP A 95 -4.09 -7.23 -9.99
C ASP A 95 -5.50 -7.47 -9.44
N TYR A 96 -5.66 -7.50 -8.12
CA TYR A 96 -6.98 -7.58 -7.49
C TYR A 96 -7.91 -6.43 -7.91
N ALA A 97 -7.39 -5.21 -7.94
CA ALA A 97 -8.19 -4.07 -8.40
C ALA A 97 -8.66 -4.24 -9.85
N ARG A 98 -7.81 -4.80 -10.72
CA ARG A 98 -8.15 -5.06 -12.13
C ARG A 98 -9.11 -6.22 -12.31
N THR A 99 -8.86 -7.34 -11.64
CA THR A 99 -9.59 -8.60 -11.88
C THR A 99 -10.88 -8.70 -11.07
N GLU A 100 -10.81 -8.44 -9.78
CA GLU A 100 -11.95 -8.62 -8.87
C GLU A 100 -12.86 -7.39 -8.81
N LEU A 101 -12.28 -6.18 -8.80
CA LEU A 101 -13.05 -4.95 -8.82
C LEU A 101 -13.29 -4.41 -10.24
N GLN A 102 -12.70 -5.02 -11.26
CA GLN A 102 -12.82 -4.66 -12.68
C GLN A 102 -12.46 -3.19 -12.98
N ALA A 103 -11.47 -2.66 -12.24
CA ALA A 103 -11.07 -1.27 -12.34
C ALA A 103 -10.52 -0.92 -13.73
N GLN A 104 -11.15 0.05 -14.40
CA GLN A 104 -10.66 0.61 -15.64
C GLN A 104 -9.52 1.62 -15.38
N ASN A 105 -9.61 2.33 -14.27
CA ASN A 105 -8.61 3.31 -13.84
C ASN A 105 -8.13 3.00 -12.44
N ILE A 106 -6.83 2.79 -12.28
CA ILE A 106 -6.20 2.62 -10.99
C ILE A 106 -5.41 3.89 -10.68
N TYR A 107 -5.55 4.37 -9.45
CA TYR A 107 -4.83 5.51 -8.90
C TYR A 107 -4.04 5.06 -7.69
N ASN A 108 -3.01 5.82 -7.34
CA ASN A 108 -2.24 5.57 -6.13
C ASN A 108 -2.13 6.82 -5.27
N TYR A 109 -2.33 6.65 -3.96
CA TYR A 109 -2.02 7.65 -2.94
C TYR A 109 -1.07 7.03 -1.92
N SER A 110 0.16 7.51 -1.90
CA SER A 110 1.25 6.90 -1.16
C SER A 110 1.89 7.86 -0.18
N THR A 111 2.22 7.37 1.01
CA THR A 111 2.86 8.17 2.08
C THR A 111 4.22 7.59 2.45
N SER A 112 5.25 8.44 2.54
CA SER A 112 6.58 8.14 3.08
C SER A 112 7.20 6.86 2.49
N PHE A 113 7.38 5.80 3.28
CA PHE A 113 7.87 4.49 2.84
C PHE A 113 7.01 3.89 1.70
N GLY A 114 5.69 3.99 1.80
CA GLY A 114 4.80 3.54 0.72
C GLY A 114 5.06 4.28 -0.59
N ALA A 115 5.37 5.58 -0.51
CA ALA A 115 5.74 6.36 -1.69
C ALA A 115 7.10 5.90 -2.28
N TYR A 116 8.07 5.55 -1.44
CA TYR A 116 9.33 4.95 -1.89
C TYR A 116 9.10 3.63 -2.65
N ILE A 117 8.29 2.72 -2.09
CA ILE A 117 7.95 1.47 -2.75
C ILE A 117 7.23 1.73 -4.08
N THR A 118 6.27 2.67 -4.10
CA THR A 118 5.56 3.04 -5.32
C THR A 118 6.53 3.54 -6.40
N LEU A 119 7.46 4.44 -6.06
CA LEU A 119 8.45 4.95 -7.02
C LEU A 119 9.35 3.83 -7.57
N ARG A 120 9.82 2.93 -6.71
CA ARG A 120 10.56 1.74 -7.16
C ARG A 120 9.73 0.86 -8.07
N TYR A 121 8.48 0.63 -7.71
CA TYR A 121 7.54 -0.16 -8.52
C TYR A 121 7.44 0.40 -9.95
N LEU A 122 7.28 1.72 -10.09
CA LEU A 122 7.21 2.37 -11.41
C LEU A 122 8.45 2.12 -12.27
N ILE A 123 9.63 2.10 -11.64
CA ILE A 123 10.91 1.89 -12.34
C ILE A 123 11.08 0.42 -12.73
N GLU A 124 10.75 -0.50 -11.83
CA GLU A 124 11.07 -1.92 -11.98
C GLU A 124 9.98 -2.74 -12.69
N GLN A 125 8.70 -2.34 -12.53
CA GLN A 125 7.53 -3.09 -13.01
C GLN A 125 6.69 -2.30 -14.03
N GLY A 126 6.98 -1.01 -14.23
CA GLY A 126 6.19 -0.12 -15.08
C GLY A 126 5.07 0.57 -14.32
N ASN A 127 4.34 1.44 -15.01
CA ASN A 127 3.30 2.29 -14.40
C ASN A 127 1.89 1.74 -14.65
N PRO A 128 1.24 1.13 -13.65
CA PRO A 128 -0.16 0.71 -13.74
C PRO A 128 -1.16 1.83 -13.42
N PHE A 129 -0.69 2.97 -12.90
CA PHE A 129 -1.54 4.01 -12.33
C PHE A 129 -1.83 5.13 -13.33
N LYS A 130 -3.09 5.54 -13.41
CA LYS A 130 -3.51 6.71 -14.20
C LYS A 130 -3.01 8.02 -13.61
N LYS A 131 -3.00 8.12 -12.29
CA LYS A 131 -2.41 9.24 -11.52
C LYS A 131 -1.85 8.74 -10.21
N ILE A 132 -0.84 9.43 -9.72
CA ILE A 132 -0.15 9.13 -8.46
C ILE A 132 -0.08 10.42 -7.64
N ALA A 133 -0.42 10.32 -6.36
CA ALA A 133 -0.21 11.38 -5.39
C ALA A 133 0.75 10.86 -4.30
N LEU A 134 1.84 11.56 -4.08
CA LEU A 134 2.86 11.23 -3.11
C LEU A 134 2.85 12.25 -1.96
N ARG A 135 2.71 11.75 -0.74
CA ARG A 135 2.81 12.58 0.47
C ARG A 135 4.11 12.28 1.18
N SER A 136 4.97 13.31 1.33
CA SER A 136 6.27 13.21 2.01
C SER A 136 7.06 11.96 1.56
N PRO A 137 7.37 11.80 0.26
CA PRO A 137 7.99 10.59 -0.25
C PRO A 137 9.38 10.39 0.33
N GLY A 138 9.66 9.18 0.80
CA GLY A 138 10.97 8.78 1.32
C GLY A 138 11.95 8.46 0.18
N VAL A 139 12.34 9.45 -0.64
CA VAL A 139 13.20 9.21 -1.81
C VAL A 139 14.62 8.77 -1.46
N ASN A 140 15.15 9.22 -0.31
CA ASN A 140 16.42 8.76 0.25
C ASN A 140 16.16 7.93 1.52
N MET A 141 15.91 6.63 1.32
CA MET A 141 15.61 5.74 2.46
C MET A 141 16.79 5.56 3.41
N TYR A 142 18.01 5.63 2.93
CA TYR A 142 19.19 5.54 3.80
C TYR A 142 19.18 6.67 4.84
N GLU A 143 19.03 7.92 4.38
CA GLU A 143 18.97 9.08 5.24
C GLU A 143 17.70 9.06 6.13
N SER A 144 16.56 8.72 5.55
CA SER A 144 15.29 8.63 6.30
C SER A 144 15.33 7.60 7.43
N MET A 145 16.10 6.51 7.25
CA MET A 145 16.24 5.45 8.25
C MET A 145 17.38 5.69 9.24
N SER A 146 18.24 6.69 9.02
CA SER A 146 19.41 6.97 9.89
C SER A 146 19.05 7.23 11.34
N ASN A 147 17.85 7.75 11.61
CA ASN A 147 17.35 7.98 12.96
C ASN A 147 16.75 6.72 13.62
N HIS A 148 16.57 5.65 12.88
CA HIS A 148 15.94 4.40 13.34
C HIS A 148 16.91 3.21 13.34
N VAL A 149 18.02 3.33 12.65
CA VAL A 149 19.02 2.27 12.47
C VAL A 149 20.38 2.78 12.92
N SER A 150 21.02 2.10 13.88
CA SER A 150 22.37 2.45 14.33
C SER A 150 23.42 2.21 13.23
N ASP A 151 24.60 2.83 13.37
CA ASP A 151 25.71 2.64 12.44
C ASP A 151 26.12 1.14 12.33
N GLU A 152 26.06 0.40 13.44
CA GLU A 152 26.29 -1.05 13.45
C GLU A 152 25.20 -1.78 12.67
N GLY A 153 23.93 -1.37 12.82
CA GLY A 153 22.81 -1.88 12.06
C GLY A 153 23.00 -1.65 10.56
N PHE A 154 23.39 -0.45 10.15
CA PHE A 154 23.69 -0.18 8.74
C PHE A 154 24.88 -1.01 8.22
N ALA A 155 25.92 -1.23 9.03
CA ALA A 155 27.03 -2.08 8.65
C ALA A 155 26.59 -3.55 8.45
N LYS A 156 25.64 -4.03 9.24
CA LYS A 156 25.01 -5.35 9.06
C LYS A 156 24.18 -5.41 7.77
N LEU A 157 23.32 -4.40 7.52
CA LEU A 157 22.53 -4.32 6.30
C LEU A 157 23.37 -4.31 5.03
N LYS A 158 24.49 -3.55 5.02
CA LYS A 158 25.45 -3.55 3.89
C LYS A 158 26.05 -4.92 3.62
N LYS A 159 26.12 -5.79 4.62
CA LYS A 159 26.58 -7.18 4.49
C LYS A 159 25.45 -8.17 4.21
N GLY A 160 24.26 -7.69 3.89
CA GLY A 160 23.06 -8.52 3.65
C GLY A 160 22.50 -9.20 4.89
N LYS A 161 22.85 -8.72 6.10
CA LYS A 161 22.32 -9.26 7.36
C LYS A 161 21.05 -8.53 7.77
N GLU A 162 20.16 -9.24 8.44
CA GLU A 162 18.95 -8.68 9.02
C GLU A 162 19.26 -7.88 10.28
N ILE A 163 18.42 -6.88 10.54
CA ILE A 163 18.43 -6.12 11.79
C ILE A 163 17.01 -6.04 12.36
N GLN A 164 16.91 -5.80 13.66
CA GLN A 164 15.67 -5.38 14.31
C GLN A 164 15.67 -3.84 14.35
N VAL A 165 14.50 -3.25 14.06
CA VAL A 165 14.26 -1.80 14.10
C VAL A 165 13.11 -1.51 15.05
#